data_ff0d8c42dab749487dae5326b1711c2d
#
_entry.id   ff0d8c42dab749487dae5326b1711c2d
#
_cell.length_a   1.000
_cell.length_b   1.000
_cell.length_c   1.000
_cell.angle_alpha   90.00
_cell.angle_beta   90.00
_cell.angle_gamma   90.00
#
_symmetry.space_group_name_H-M   'P 1'
#
loop_
_entity.id
_entity.type
_entity.pdbx_description
1 polymer ?
#
loop_
_entity_poly.entity_id
_entity_poly.type
_entity_poly.pdbx_seq_one_letter_code
_entity_poly.pdbx_strand_id
1 'polypeptide(L)'
;MVVRKGTLEDKNHFSELVLLAAPFFSKLFGEERAVELLQYLYVHDNNLFSFSHCLFAQDGDDILGLVVGYDWQTKQSEQLSTGYLMIKYLGLQFFKALPALLKLDAQVSRISREDYYIAFLVVYQQVQTRGVGTALMKRAEEDAVSCGAKFICLDVETENENAVRFYQKRGYRIERTFSVNLTQEVVLHFHRMKKELR
;
A
#
# COMPACT_ATOMS: atom_id res chain seq x y z
N MET A 1 16.11 13.78 -8.72
CA MET A 1 15.08 12.80 -8.28
C MET A 1 14.15 12.47 -9.45
N VAL A 2 13.94 11.18 -9.70
CA VAL A 2 13.00 10.63 -10.71
C VAL A 2 12.03 9.68 -10.03
N VAL A 3 10.82 9.50 -10.61
CA VAL A 3 9.88 8.44 -10.20
C VAL A 3 9.85 7.39 -11.29
N ARG A 4 10.18 6.16 -10.93
CA ARG A 4 10.27 5.03 -11.87
C ARG A 4 9.45 3.83 -11.39
N LYS A 5 9.15 2.92 -12.29
CA LYS A 5 8.54 1.63 -11.96
C LYS A 5 9.50 0.77 -11.13
N GLY A 6 8.93 -0.09 -10.30
CA GLY A 6 9.67 -1.09 -9.54
C GLY A 6 10.34 -2.13 -10.44
N THR A 7 11.47 -2.65 -9.98
CA THR A 7 12.20 -3.75 -10.60
C THR A 7 12.43 -4.86 -9.57
N LEU A 8 12.81 -6.06 -9.99
CA LEU A 8 13.06 -7.18 -9.07
C LEU A 8 14.16 -6.89 -8.04
N GLU A 9 15.07 -5.97 -8.35
CA GLU A 9 16.18 -5.57 -7.49
C GLU A 9 15.72 -4.75 -6.27
N ASP A 10 14.54 -4.10 -6.36
CA ASP A 10 14.04 -3.22 -5.30
C ASP A 10 13.38 -3.98 -4.12
N LYS A 11 13.38 -5.30 -4.12
CA LYS A 11 12.68 -6.13 -3.12
C LYS A 11 13.01 -5.79 -1.66
N ASN A 12 14.27 -5.42 -1.39
CA ASN A 12 14.71 -5.07 -0.04
C ASN A 12 14.11 -3.72 0.39
N HIS A 13 14.19 -2.70 -0.48
CA HIS A 13 13.56 -1.40 -0.23
C HIS A 13 12.06 -1.50 -0.11
N PHE A 14 11.42 -2.36 -0.94
CA PHE A 14 9.99 -2.60 -0.85
C PHE A 14 9.60 -3.11 0.52
N SER A 15 10.21 -4.20 0.98
CA SER A 15 9.86 -4.80 2.28
C SER A 15 10.09 -3.84 3.43
N GLU A 16 11.22 -3.12 3.45
CA GLU A 16 11.53 -2.12 4.45
C GLU A 16 10.48 -1.00 4.47
N LEU A 17 10.20 -0.38 3.32
CA LEU A 17 9.25 0.73 3.22
C LEU A 17 7.81 0.30 3.57
N VAL A 18 7.36 -0.88 3.13
CA VAL A 18 6.03 -1.40 3.50
C VAL A 18 5.93 -1.63 5.00
N LEU A 19 6.96 -2.16 5.66
CA LEU A 19 6.94 -2.36 7.10
C LEU A 19 6.97 -1.05 7.89
N LEU A 20 7.59 0.01 7.37
CA LEU A 20 7.49 1.35 7.94
C LEU A 20 6.06 1.90 7.89
N ALA A 21 5.31 1.63 6.81
CA ALA A 21 3.92 2.07 6.67
C ALA A 21 2.91 1.18 7.39
N ALA A 22 3.20 -0.10 7.51
CA ALA A 22 2.27 -1.11 8.01
C ALA A 22 2.97 -2.07 9.00
N PRO A 23 3.39 -1.57 10.18
CA PRO A 23 4.14 -2.37 11.16
C PRO A 23 3.32 -3.54 11.73
N PHE A 24 2.02 -3.57 11.49
CA PHE A 24 1.18 -4.69 11.88
C PHE A 24 1.53 -6.00 11.14
N PHE A 25 2.21 -5.96 9.98
CA PHE A 25 2.74 -7.18 9.34
C PHE A 25 3.74 -7.89 10.25
N SER A 26 4.66 -7.13 10.88
CA SER A 26 5.60 -7.70 11.86
C SER A 26 4.89 -8.28 13.08
N LYS A 27 3.77 -7.66 13.53
CA LYS A 27 2.97 -8.18 14.64
C LYS A 27 2.24 -9.47 14.27
N LEU A 28 1.80 -9.64 13.03
CA LEU A 28 1.08 -10.83 12.55
C LEU A 28 2.00 -12.01 12.25
N PHE A 29 3.19 -11.75 11.69
CA PHE A 29 4.05 -12.80 11.14
C PHE A 29 5.39 -12.93 11.84
N GLY A 30 5.79 -11.97 12.70
CA GLY A 30 7.15 -11.79 13.21
C GLY A 30 8.00 -10.98 12.23
N GLU A 31 9.02 -10.28 12.76
CA GLU A 31 9.80 -9.30 11.97
C GLU A 31 10.48 -9.92 10.74
N GLU A 32 11.31 -10.94 10.95
CA GLU A 32 12.06 -11.60 9.89
C GLU A 32 11.14 -12.18 8.82
N ARG A 33 10.09 -12.90 9.25
CA ARG A 33 9.16 -13.54 8.33
C ARG A 33 8.28 -12.55 7.57
N ALA A 34 7.96 -11.40 8.16
CA ALA A 34 7.24 -10.34 7.46
C ALA A 34 8.08 -9.75 6.32
N VAL A 35 9.39 -9.54 6.56
CA VAL A 35 10.34 -9.11 5.52
C VAL A 35 10.38 -10.14 4.39
N GLU A 36 10.62 -11.40 4.71
CA GLU A 36 10.73 -12.47 3.71
C GLU A 36 9.43 -12.68 2.92
N LEU A 37 8.26 -12.65 3.59
CA LEU A 37 6.96 -12.73 2.93
C LEU A 37 6.75 -11.59 1.94
N LEU A 38 7.04 -10.36 2.34
CA LEU A 38 6.89 -9.18 1.49
C LEU A 38 7.84 -9.26 0.28
N GLN A 39 9.08 -9.68 0.48
CA GLN A 39 10.03 -9.91 -0.62
C GLN A 39 9.59 -11.03 -1.56
N TYR A 40 9.05 -12.11 -1.00
CA TYR A 40 8.50 -13.21 -1.79
C TYR A 40 7.33 -12.74 -2.65
N LEU A 41 6.38 -12.02 -2.09
CA LEU A 41 5.24 -11.47 -2.84
C LEU A 41 5.70 -10.47 -3.90
N TYR A 42 6.65 -9.60 -3.58
CA TYR A 42 7.14 -8.56 -4.47
C TYR A 42 7.70 -9.10 -5.79
N VAL A 43 8.48 -10.18 -5.74
CA VAL A 43 9.15 -10.74 -6.93
C VAL A 43 8.23 -11.64 -7.76
N HIS A 44 7.03 -11.94 -7.29
CA HIS A 44 6.05 -12.72 -8.05
C HIS A 44 5.04 -11.79 -8.74
N ASP A 45 4.67 -12.14 -9.97
CA ASP A 45 3.62 -11.43 -10.71
C ASP A 45 2.22 -11.83 -10.24
N ASN A 46 1.22 -11.10 -10.74
CA ASN A 46 -0.20 -11.36 -10.51
C ASN A 46 -0.60 -11.42 -9.03
N ASN A 47 -0.09 -10.48 -8.24
CA ASN A 47 -0.50 -10.29 -6.85
C ASN A 47 -0.38 -8.81 -6.46
N LEU A 48 -1.17 -8.37 -5.48
CA LEU A 48 -1.32 -6.97 -5.08
C LEU A 48 -0.06 -6.33 -4.48
N PHE A 49 0.97 -7.11 -4.19
CA PHE A 49 2.28 -6.66 -3.68
C PHE A 49 3.39 -6.75 -4.74
N SER A 50 3.06 -7.12 -5.99
CA SER A 50 4.01 -7.27 -7.08
C SER A 50 4.75 -5.95 -7.38
N PHE A 51 6.01 -6.07 -7.81
CA PHE A 51 6.81 -4.94 -8.29
C PHE A 51 6.12 -4.15 -9.42
N SER A 52 5.23 -4.80 -10.18
CA SER A 52 4.47 -4.17 -11.28
C SER A 52 3.53 -3.06 -10.81
N HIS A 53 3.10 -3.07 -9.54
CA HIS A 53 2.24 -2.06 -8.92
C HIS A 53 3.00 -0.98 -8.16
N CYS A 54 4.33 -1.03 -8.19
CA CYS A 54 5.21 -0.18 -7.40
C CYS A 54 5.84 0.93 -8.24
N LEU A 55 5.86 2.13 -7.67
CA LEU A 55 6.65 3.25 -8.16
C LEU A 55 7.62 3.69 -7.06
N PHE A 56 8.88 3.84 -7.41
CA PHE A 56 9.93 4.30 -6.51
C PHE A 56 10.38 5.71 -6.88
N ALA A 57 10.56 6.57 -5.89
CA ALA A 57 11.30 7.82 -6.05
C ALA A 57 12.77 7.53 -5.82
N GLN A 58 13.63 7.91 -6.76
CA GLN A 58 15.07 7.65 -6.75
C GLN A 58 15.87 8.92 -7.05
N ASP A 59 17.01 9.09 -6.37
CA ASP A 59 17.95 10.18 -6.61
C ASP A 59 19.39 9.61 -6.64
N GLY A 60 20.01 9.57 -7.82
CA GLY A 60 21.20 8.75 -8.03
C GLY A 60 20.91 7.27 -7.75
N ASP A 61 21.66 6.67 -6.84
CA ASP A 61 21.49 5.27 -6.42
C ASP A 61 20.55 5.12 -5.20
N ASP A 62 20.14 6.24 -4.58
CA ASP A 62 19.33 6.23 -3.37
C ASP A 62 17.83 6.11 -3.66
N ILE A 63 17.18 5.14 -3.07
CA ILE A 63 15.72 5.06 -3.02
C ILE A 63 15.22 5.97 -1.90
N LEU A 64 14.28 6.85 -2.22
CA LEU A 64 13.75 7.87 -1.31
C LEU A 64 12.36 7.53 -0.76
N GLY A 65 11.61 6.70 -1.47
CA GLY A 65 10.25 6.33 -1.11
C GLY A 65 9.56 5.48 -2.16
N LEU A 66 8.36 5.03 -1.80
CA LEU A 66 7.56 4.08 -2.55
C LEU A 66 6.09 4.54 -2.57
N VAL A 67 5.41 4.31 -3.69
CA VAL A 67 3.95 4.21 -3.75
C VAL A 67 3.56 2.89 -4.40
N VAL A 68 2.57 2.22 -3.81
CA VAL A 68 1.93 1.02 -4.36
C VAL A 68 0.48 1.35 -4.65
N GLY A 69 0.05 1.10 -5.87
CA GLY A 69 -1.32 1.39 -6.26
C GLY A 69 -1.83 0.50 -7.38
N TYR A 70 -3.14 0.31 -7.40
CA TYR A 70 -3.82 -0.51 -8.40
C TYR A 70 -5.29 -0.10 -8.55
N ASP A 71 -5.87 -0.42 -9.69
CA ASP A 71 -7.28 -0.20 -9.96
C ASP A 71 -8.16 -1.36 -9.45
N TRP A 72 -9.47 -1.19 -9.58
CA TRP A 72 -10.45 -2.21 -9.20
C TRP A 72 -10.27 -3.53 -9.97
N GLN A 73 -9.94 -3.47 -11.26
CA GLN A 73 -9.77 -4.64 -12.13
C GLN A 73 -8.61 -5.50 -11.65
N THR A 74 -7.46 -4.87 -11.40
CA THR A 74 -6.26 -5.49 -10.84
C THR A 74 -6.57 -6.14 -9.49
N LYS A 75 -7.27 -5.41 -8.59
CA LYS A 75 -7.66 -5.99 -7.30
C LYS A 75 -8.49 -7.26 -7.48
N GLN A 76 -9.51 -7.25 -8.34
CA GLN A 76 -10.38 -8.42 -8.53
C GLN A 76 -9.65 -9.62 -9.13
N SER A 77 -8.71 -9.38 -10.05
CA SER A 77 -7.96 -10.46 -10.70
C SER A 77 -6.87 -11.05 -9.81
N GLU A 78 -6.24 -10.23 -8.94
CA GLU A 78 -5.02 -10.62 -8.24
C GLU A 78 -5.23 -10.92 -6.74
N GLN A 79 -6.37 -10.59 -6.16
CA GLN A 79 -6.63 -10.82 -4.74
C GLN A 79 -6.55 -12.30 -4.35
N LEU A 80 -7.12 -13.20 -5.15
CA LEU A 80 -7.08 -14.64 -4.89
C LEU A 80 -5.66 -15.20 -5.05
N SER A 81 -4.94 -14.75 -6.06
CA SER A 81 -3.55 -15.13 -6.29
C SER A 81 -2.64 -14.64 -5.17
N THR A 82 -2.87 -13.42 -4.65
CA THR A 82 -2.18 -12.92 -3.45
C THR A 82 -2.37 -13.87 -2.27
N GLY A 83 -3.62 -14.25 -1.98
CA GLY A 83 -3.92 -15.21 -0.92
C GLY A 83 -3.24 -16.57 -1.13
N TYR A 84 -3.26 -17.10 -2.35
CA TYR A 84 -2.58 -18.34 -2.70
C TYR A 84 -1.05 -18.27 -2.46
N LEU A 85 -0.40 -17.20 -2.90
CA LEU A 85 1.04 -17.00 -2.68
C LEU A 85 1.37 -16.90 -1.19
N MET A 86 0.52 -16.23 -0.40
CA MET A 86 0.68 -16.16 1.06
C MET A 86 0.56 -17.55 1.70
N ILE A 87 -0.41 -18.36 1.29
CA ILE A 87 -0.56 -19.75 1.77
C ILE A 87 0.66 -20.58 1.39
N LYS A 88 1.12 -20.46 0.14
CA LYS A 88 2.28 -21.19 -0.37
C LYS A 88 3.56 -20.89 0.42
N TYR A 89 3.75 -19.64 0.80
CA TYR A 89 4.92 -19.19 1.57
C TYR A 89 4.80 -19.54 3.07
N LEU A 90 3.67 -19.21 3.69
CA LEU A 90 3.46 -19.33 5.14
C LEU A 90 3.04 -20.73 5.61
N GLY A 91 2.53 -21.57 4.70
CA GLY A 91 1.98 -22.88 5.04
C GLY A 91 0.86 -22.78 6.10
N LEU A 92 0.92 -23.65 7.11
CA LEU A 92 -0.09 -23.68 8.18
C LEU A 92 -0.16 -22.38 9.03
N GLN A 93 0.88 -21.57 9.02
CA GLN A 93 0.88 -20.31 9.77
C GLN A 93 -0.06 -19.26 9.16
N PHE A 94 -0.32 -19.34 7.86
CA PHE A 94 -1.32 -18.51 7.19
C PHE A 94 -2.68 -18.59 7.91
N PHE A 95 -3.11 -19.77 8.32
CA PHE A 95 -4.41 -19.95 8.97
C PHE A 95 -4.53 -19.25 10.33
N LYS A 96 -3.41 -19.01 11.02
CA LYS A 96 -3.40 -18.21 12.26
C LYS A 96 -3.64 -16.73 11.98
N ALA A 97 -3.13 -16.21 10.87
CA ALA A 97 -3.31 -14.82 10.46
C ALA A 97 -4.61 -14.58 9.67
N LEU A 98 -5.21 -15.63 9.12
CA LEU A 98 -6.38 -15.55 8.23
C LEU A 98 -7.54 -14.72 8.81
N PRO A 99 -7.95 -14.87 10.09
CA PRO A 99 -9.02 -14.04 10.64
C PRO A 99 -8.71 -12.54 10.62
N ALA A 100 -7.45 -12.16 10.88
CA ALA A 100 -7.00 -10.77 10.83
C ALA A 100 -6.97 -10.25 9.38
N LEU A 101 -6.45 -11.05 8.44
CA LEU A 101 -6.41 -10.71 7.02
C LEU A 101 -7.81 -10.53 6.43
N LEU A 102 -8.77 -11.39 6.78
CA LEU A 102 -10.17 -11.25 6.34
C LEU A 102 -10.83 -9.98 6.88
N LYS A 103 -10.54 -9.59 8.13
CA LYS A 103 -11.04 -8.34 8.70
C LYS A 103 -10.46 -7.12 8.00
N LEU A 104 -9.15 -7.15 7.67
CA LEU A 104 -8.51 -6.10 6.89
C LEU A 104 -9.17 -5.99 5.52
N ASP A 105 -9.26 -7.08 4.76
CA ASP A 105 -9.83 -7.07 3.42
C ASP A 105 -11.29 -6.60 3.39
N ALA A 106 -12.08 -6.93 4.42
CA ALA A 106 -13.47 -6.52 4.51
C ALA A 106 -13.66 -5.00 4.65
N GLN A 107 -12.67 -4.26 5.11
CA GLN A 107 -12.76 -2.83 5.42
C GLN A 107 -11.74 -1.98 4.66
N VAL A 108 -10.47 -2.40 4.67
CA VAL A 108 -9.36 -1.76 3.97
C VAL A 108 -9.40 -2.14 2.50
N SER A 109 -8.96 -1.24 1.61
CA SER A 109 -8.96 -1.45 0.16
C SER A 109 -10.31 -1.83 -0.47
N ARG A 110 -11.42 -1.53 0.21
CA ARG A 110 -12.76 -1.71 -0.39
C ARG A 110 -13.01 -0.59 -1.41
N ILE A 111 -12.90 -0.93 -2.69
CA ILE A 111 -12.93 0.02 -3.80
C ILE A 111 -14.05 -0.32 -4.80
N SER A 112 -14.51 0.68 -5.54
CA SER A 112 -15.47 0.56 -6.63
C SER A 112 -14.75 0.47 -7.99
N ARG A 113 -15.52 0.17 -9.05
CA ARG A 113 -14.97 0.04 -10.42
C ARG A 113 -14.32 1.32 -10.96
N GLU A 114 -14.67 2.46 -10.41
CA GLU A 114 -14.17 3.76 -10.84
C GLU A 114 -12.97 4.25 -10.01
N ASP A 115 -12.55 3.45 -9.02
CA ASP A 115 -11.50 3.82 -8.09
C ASP A 115 -10.14 3.24 -8.50
N TYR A 116 -9.10 4.05 -8.32
CA TYR A 116 -7.71 3.64 -8.19
C TYR A 116 -7.32 3.73 -6.70
N TYR A 117 -6.75 2.68 -6.16
CA TYR A 117 -6.42 2.60 -4.74
C TYR A 117 -4.91 2.70 -4.50
N ILE A 118 -4.52 3.59 -3.61
CA ILE A 118 -3.16 3.67 -3.09
C ILE A 118 -3.09 2.80 -1.84
N ALA A 119 -2.42 1.66 -1.96
CA ALA A 119 -2.22 0.71 -0.86
C ALA A 119 -1.17 1.20 0.14
N PHE A 120 -0.07 1.76 -0.38
CA PHE A 120 1.01 2.32 0.42
C PHE A 120 1.56 3.58 -0.22
N LEU A 121 1.86 4.60 0.59
CA LEU A 121 2.70 5.74 0.25
C LEU A 121 3.68 5.94 1.40
N VAL A 122 4.95 5.75 1.13
CA VAL A 122 6.00 5.79 2.15
C VAL A 122 7.18 6.59 1.66
N VAL A 123 7.70 7.44 2.51
CA VAL A 123 8.91 8.24 2.25
C VAL A 123 9.83 8.09 3.45
N TYR A 124 11.10 7.78 3.23
CA TYR A 124 12.08 7.70 4.30
C TYR A 124 12.13 9.01 5.09
N GLN A 125 12.21 8.91 6.42
CA GLN A 125 12.09 10.06 7.33
C GLN A 125 13.10 11.16 7.03
N GLN A 126 14.34 10.80 6.68
CA GLN A 126 15.43 11.73 6.40
C GLN A 126 15.22 12.58 5.13
N VAL A 127 14.29 12.20 4.26
CA VAL A 127 13.99 12.93 3.02
C VAL A 127 12.55 13.45 2.96
N GLN A 128 11.79 13.30 4.04
CA GLN A 128 10.50 13.97 4.17
C GLN A 128 10.70 15.49 4.01
N THR A 129 9.69 16.19 3.51
CA THR A 129 9.70 17.62 3.16
C THR A 129 10.42 18.01 1.85
N ARG A 130 11.18 17.12 1.21
CA ARG A 130 11.84 17.38 -0.09
C ARG A 130 10.92 17.20 -1.31
N GLY A 131 9.61 17.07 -1.10
CA GLY A 131 8.65 16.91 -2.20
C GLY A 131 8.52 15.49 -2.74
N VAL A 132 9.22 14.50 -2.16
CA VAL A 132 9.21 13.09 -2.60
C VAL A 132 7.79 12.51 -2.65
N GLY A 133 7.05 12.61 -1.55
CA GLY A 133 5.66 12.13 -1.51
C GLY A 133 4.75 12.83 -2.52
N THR A 134 5.01 14.11 -2.83
CA THR A 134 4.28 14.86 -3.85
C THR A 134 4.53 14.31 -5.25
N ALA A 135 5.80 14.00 -5.57
CA ALA A 135 6.17 13.43 -6.86
C ALA A 135 5.60 12.03 -7.05
N LEU A 136 5.66 11.18 -6.01
CA LEU A 136 5.06 9.84 -6.02
C LEU A 136 3.55 9.91 -6.24
N MET A 137 2.83 10.77 -5.50
CA MET A 137 1.37 10.91 -5.66
C MET A 137 0.98 11.47 -7.01
N LYS A 138 1.73 12.45 -7.54
CA LYS A 138 1.48 12.99 -8.89
C LYS A 138 1.56 11.88 -9.93
N ARG A 139 2.60 11.04 -9.87
CA ARG A 139 2.76 9.94 -10.82
C ARG A 139 1.67 8.88 -10.64
N ALA A 140 1.28 8.55 -9.40
CA ALA A 140 0.18 7.62 -9.15
C ALA A 140 -1.17 8.16 -9.67
N GLU A 141 -1.42 9.48 -9.57
CA GLU A 141 -2.59 10.13 -10.14
C GLU A 141 -2.59 10.06 -11.69
N GLU A 142 -1.42 10.23 -12.33
CA GLU A 142 -1.26 10.06 -13.78
C GLU A 142 -1.55 8.60 -14.20
N ASP A 143 -1.03 7.62 -13.46
CA ASP A 143 -1.29 6.20 -13.73
C ASP A 143 -2.79 5.87 -13.51
N ALA A 144 -3.44 6.42 -12.49
CA ALA A 144 -4.87 6.28 -12.23
C ALA A 144 -5.73 6.83 -13.38
N VAL A 145 -5.39 8.01 -13.91
CA VAL A 145 -6.07 8.57 -15.08
C VAL A 145 -5.85 7.68 -16.31
N SER A 146 -4.64 7.15 -16.49
CA SER A 146 -4.29 6.33 -17.64
C SER A 146 -5.06 5.00 -17.69
N CYS A 147 -5.44 4.42 -16.54
CA CYS A 147 -6.31 3.24 -16.48
C CYS A 147 -7.82 3.58 -16.44
N GLY A 148 -8.18 4.85 -16.60
CA GLY A 148 -9.58 5.28 -16.71
C GLY A 148 -10.33 5.40 -15.38
N ALA A 149 -9.61 5.46 -14.26
CA ALA A 149 -10.23 5.70 -12.97
C ALA A 149 -10.78 7.14 -12.88
N LYS A 150 -11.96 7.28 -12.27
CA LYS A 150 -12.55 8.60 -12.00
C LYS A 150 -12.12 9.15 -10.64
N PHE A 151 -11.77 8.27 -9.73
CA PHE A 151 -11.38 8.61 -8.37
C PHE A 151 -10.09 7.91 -7.99
N ILE A 152 -9.32 8.57 -7.13
CA ILE A 152 -8.20 7.95 -6.43
C ILE A 152 -8.50 7.97 -4.93
N CYS A 153 -8.27 6.85 -4.25
CA CYS A 153 -8.56 6.72 -2.84
C CYS A 153 -7.45 5.97 -2.09
N LEU A 154 -7.45 6.15 -0.78
CA LEU A 154 -6.50 5.53 0.13
C LEU A 154 -7.12 5.39 1.53
N ASP A 155 -6.51 4.56 2.37
CA ASP A 155 -6.81 4.48 3.78
C ASP A 155 -5.58 4.94 4.59
N VAL A 156 -5.77 5.92 5.46
CA VAL A 156 -4.72 6.50 6.31
C VAL A 156 -5.11 6.36 7.78
N GLU A 157 -4.16 5.98 8.63
CA GLU A 157 -4.40 5.90 10.07
C GLU A 157 -4.82 7.26 10.62
N THR A 158 -5.87 7.29 11.46
CA THR A 158 -6.43 8.54 12.01
C THR A 158 -5.42 9.32 12.85
N GLU A 159 -4.50 8.62 13.49
CA GLU A 159 -3.43 9.20 14.32
C GLU A 159 -2.30 9.82 13.48
N ASN A 160 -2.19 9.46 12.19
CA ASN A 160 -1.20 10.05 11.29
C ASN A 160 -1.68 11.40 10.72
N GLU A 161 -1.85 12.39 11.62
CA GLU A 161 -2.32 13.72 11.26
C GLU A 161 -1.47 14.41 10.17
N ASN A 162 -0.17 14.10 10.12
CA ASN A 162 0.72 14.67 9.09
C ASN A 162 0.34 14.15 7.70
N ALA A 163 0.07 12.85 7.58
CA ALA A 163 -0.39 12.26 6.33
C ALA A 163 -1.80 12.76 5.97
N VAL A 164 -2.72 12.84 6.93
CA VAL A 164 -4.07 13.38 6.68
C VAL A 164 -3.98 14.81 6.12
N ARG A 165 -3.20 15.70 6.77
CA ARG A 165 -2.96 17.07 6.26
C ARG A 165 -2.29 17.11 4.89
N PHE A 166 -1.35 16.16 4.64
CA PHE A 166 -0.68 16.05 3.35
C PHE A 166 -1.68 15.74 2.22
N TYR A 167 -2.60 14.80 2.43
CA TYR A 167 -3.62 14.43 1.46
C TYR A 167 -4.69 15.53 1.30
N GLN A 168 -5.14 16.16 2.39
CA GLN A 168 -6.10 17.27 2.32
C GLN A 168 -5.58 18.43 1.47
N LYS A 169 -4.31 18.82 1.63
CA LYS A 169 -3.66 19.88 0.81
C LYS A 169 -3.61 19.52 -0.69
N ARG A 170 -3.82 18.25 -1.05
CA ARG A 170 -3.86 17.74 -2.45
C ARG A 170 -5.26 17.49 -2.96
N GLY A 171 -6.28 17.93 -2.20
CA GLY A 171 -7.67 17.83 -2.60
C GLY A 171 -8.37 16.53 -2.23
N TYR A 172 -7.72 15.66 -1.45
CA TYR A 172 -8.38 14.48 -0.89
C TYR A 172 -9.31 14.90 0.24
N ARG A 173 -10.48 14.26 0.30
CA ARG A 173 -11.48 14.47 1.35
C ARG A 173 -11.72 13.18 2.10
N ILE A 174 -12.00 13.27 3.39
CA ILE A 174 -12.42 12.11 4.19
C ILE A 174 -13.82 11.71 3.72
N GLU A 175 -13.94 10.49 3.21
CA GLU A 175 -15.20 9.88 2.77
C GLU A 175 -15.87 9.14 3.94
N ARG A 176 -15.08 8.39 4.72
CA ARG A 176 -15.54 7.67 5.92
C ARG A 176 -14.41 7.45 6.90
N THR A 177 -14.78 7.18 8.16
CA THR A 177 -13.87 6.72 9.21
C THR A 177 -14.33 5.34 9.66
N PHE A 178 -13.39 4.43 9.88
CA PHE A 178 -13.68 3.05 10.29
C PHE A 178 -12.55 2.46 11.13
N SER A 179 -12.84 1.35 11.80
CA SER A 179 -11.87 0.65 12.62
C SER A 179 -11.80 -0.83 12.24
N VAL A 180 -10.62 -1.40 12.37
CA VAL A 180 -10.36 -2.83 12.14
C VAL A 180 -9.78 -3.42 13.42
N ASN A 181 -10.52 -4.32 14.06
CA ASN A 181 -10.04 -5.11 15.20
C ASN A 181 -9.17 -6.25 14.66
N LEU A 182 -7.89 -6.00 14.49
CA LEU A 182 -6.96 -6.96 13.88
C LEU A 182 -6.78 -8.18 14.78
N THR A 183 -6.46 -7.92 16.06
CA THR A 183 -6.41 -8.91 17.14
C THR A 183 -7.17 -8.38 18.35
N GLN A 184 -7.15 -9.10 19.50
CA GLN A 184 -7.73 -8.59 20.74
C GLN A 184 -7.00 -7.35 21.29
N GLU A 185 -5.70 -7.21 20.95
CA GLU A 185 -4.83 -6.15 21.45
C GLU A 185 -4.56 -5.05 20.42
N VAL A 186 -4.84 -5.29 19.14
CA VAL A 186 -4.49 -4.38 18.03
C VAL A 186 -5.76 -3.95 17.31
N VAL A 187 -6.14 -2.69 17.53
CA VAL A 187 -7.21 -2.00 16.80
C VAL A 187 -6.58 -0.91 15.95
N LEU A 188 -6.89 -0.90 14.66
CA LEU A 188 -6.44 0.12 13.73
C LEU A 188 -7.62 1.02 13.38
N HIS A 189 -7.39 2.33 13.38
CA HIS A 189 -8.40 3.33 13.04
C HIS A 189 -7.98 4.05 11.76
N PHE A 190 -8.87 4.09 10.76
CA PHE A 190 -8.58 4.67 9.46
C PHE A 190 -9.58 5.73 9.04
N HIS A 191 -9.08 6.71 8.29
CA HIS A 191 -9.86 7.54 7.39
C HIS A 191 -9.70 7.00 5.97
N ARG A 192 -10.81 6.62 5.30
CA ARG A 192 -10.85 6.55 3.84
C ARG A 192 -10.84 7.96 3.30
N MET A 193 -9.82 8.27 2.51
CA MET A 193 -9.76 9.55 1.81
C MET A 193 -9.86 9.33 0.30
N LYS A 194 -10.55 10.25 -0.39
CA LYS A 194 -10.87 10.15 -1.81
C LYS A 194 -10.72 11.49 -2.50
N LYS A 195 -10.27 11.46 -3.75
CA LYS A 195 -10.15 12.62 -4.64
C LYS A 195 -10.71 12.26 -6.01
N GLU A 196 -11.49 13.14 -6.62
CA GLU A 196 -11.91 13.05 -8.01
C GLU A 196 -10.77 13.44 -8.93
N LEU A 197 -10.52 12.62 -9.94
CA LEU A 197 -9.53 12.85 -11.00
C LEU A 197 -10.22 13.61 -12.14
N ARG A 198 -9.51 14.57 -12.74
CA ARG A 198 -10.01 15.38 -13.86
C ARG A 198 -9.21 15.10 -15.12
#